data_5bb2c3ffb8a1bf025370f30b606daf0f
#
_entry.id   5bb2c3ffb8a1bf025370f30b606daf0f
#
_cell.length_a   1.000
_cell.length_b   1.000
_cell.length_c   1.000
_cell.angle_alpha   90.00
_cell.angle_beta   90.00
_cell.angle_gamma   90.00
#
_symmetry.space_group_name_H-M   'P 1'
#
loop_
_entity.id
_entity.type
_entity.pdbx_description
1 polymer ?
#
loop_
_entity_poly.entity_id
_entity_poly.type
_entity_poly.pdbx_seq_one_letter_code
_entity_poly.pdbx_strand_id
1 'polypeptide(L)'
;MKKIISIISAILVTLAFSSPITSVANSAEFFTIGTGGPTGVYFQTGNAICKMLHKSAISAEHGRKKGTAKGYRCTAPSTGGSNYNIGQIKDGEFQFGVAQSDWQFHAVNGSSKWEGKQFSNLRAVFSVHNLSLIHI
;
A
#
# COMPACT_ATOMS: atom_id res chain seq x y z
N MET A 1 -51.86 -34.91 -19.34
CA MET A 1 -50.44 -35.29 -19.34
C MET A 1 -49.58 -34.41 -20.25
N LYS A 2 -49.91 -34.18 -21.53
CA LYS A 2 -49.10 -33.36 -22.45
C LYS A 2 -48.89 -31.90 -22.04
N LYS A 3 -49.86 -31.23 -21.37
CA LYS A 3 -49.73 -29.84 -20.90
C LYS A 3 -48.86 -29.68 -19.68
N ILE A 4 -48.75 -30.68 -18.81
CA ILE A 4 -47.91 -30.67 -17.61
C ILE A 4 -46.45 -30.81 -18.00
N ILE A 5 -46.15 -31.64 -18.99
CA ILE A 5 -44.78 -31.84 -19.52
C ILE A 5 -44.24 -30.57 -20.17
N SER A 6 -45.11 -29.80 -20.86
CA SER A 6 -44.71 -28.52 -21.48
C SER A 6 -44.36 -27.43 -20.45
N ILE A 7 -45.03 -27.38 -19.31
CA ILE A 7 -44.76 -26.41 -18.23
C ILE A 7 -43.45 -26.76 -17.50
N ILE A 8 -43.17 -28.02 -17.26
CA ILE A 8 -41.92 -28.47 -16.62
C ILE A 8 -40.72 -28.19 -17.51
N SER A 9 -40.86 -28.35 -18.84
CA SER A 9 -39.79 -28.02 -19.79
C SER A 9 -39.47 -26.52 -19.83
N ALA A 10 -40.48 -25.64 -19.71
CA ALA A 10 -40.28 -24.19 -19.66
C ALA A 10 -39.59 -23.70 -18.36
N ILE A 11 -39.87 -24.34 -17.23
CA ILE A 11 -39.24 -24.01 -15.94
C ILE A 11 -37.78 -24.47 -15.89
N LEU A 12 -37.41 -25.58 -16.50
CA LEU A 12 -36.02 -26.08 -16.52
C LEU A 12 -35.10 -25.18 -17.37
N VAL A 13 -35.60 -24.53 -18.41
CA VAL A 13 -34.80 -23.65 -19.27
C VAL A 13 -34.48 -22.29 -18.60
N THR A 14 -35.35 -21.81 -17.70
CA THR A 14 -35.13 -20.53 -17.01
C THR A 14 -34.12 -20.62 -15.86
N LEU A 15 -33.87 -21.81 -15.29
CA LEU A 15 -32.86 -21.98 -14.24
C LEU A 15 -31.40 -22.07 -14.77
N ALA A 16 -31.17 -22.27 -16.04
CA ALA A 16 -29.85 -22.45 -16.63
C ALA A 16 -29.09 -21.14 -16.92
N PHE A 17 -29.76 -19.98 -16.79
CA PHE A 17 -29.14 -18.66 -17.10
C PHE A 17 -28.73 -17.82 -15.90
N SER A 18 -28.85 -18.35 -14.68
CA SER A 18 -28.37 -17.64 -13.46
C SER A 18 -26.93 -18.05 -13.10
N SER A 19 -26.03 -17.93 -14.04
CA SER A 19 -24.57 -17.95 -13.67
C SER A 19 -24.27 -16.66 -12.94
N PRO A 20 -23.86 -16.67 -11.65
CA PRO A 20 -23.40 -15.48 -11.00
C PRO A 20 -22.15 -15.02 -11.76
N ILE A 21 -22.26 -13.88 -12.44
CA ILE A 21 -21.07 -13.18 -12.97
C ILE A 21 -20.32 -12.67 -11.74
N THR A 22 -19.45 -13.48 -11.17
CA THR A 22 -18.46 -13.03 -10.20
C THR A 22 -17.46 -12.16 -10.95
N SER A 23 -17.76 -10.87 -11.06
CA SER A 23 -16.77 -9.89 -11.44
C SER A 23 -15.73 -9.85 -10.30
N VAL A 24 -14.56 -10.45 -10.54
CA VAL A 24 -13.40 -10.26 -9.68
C VAL A 24 -13.05 -8.78 -9.79
N ALA A 25 -13.52 -7.99 -8.83
CA ALA A 25 -13.13 -6.61 -8.69
C ALA A 25 -11.62 -6.61 -8.39
N ASN A 26 -10.82 -6.24 -9.37
CA ASN A 26 -9.38 -6.10 -9.24
C ASN A 26 -9.13 -4.78 -8.45
N SER A 27 -9.26 -4.86 -7.11
CA SER A 27 -9.09 -3.70 -6.24
C SER A 27 -7.63 -3.28 -6.23
N ALA A 28 -7.38 -1.98 -6.48
CA ALA A 28 -6.05 -1.41 -6.31
C ALA A 28 -5.60 -1.55 -4.85
N GLU A 29 -4.33 -1.90 -4.66
CA GLU A 29 -3.71 -1.92 -3.34
C GLU A 29 -3.22 -0.52 -2.98
N PHE A 30 -3.71 0.00 -1.87
CA PHE A 30 -3.36 1.33 -1.38
C PHE A 30 -2.26 1.21 -0.35
N PHE A 31 -1.26 2.11 -0.42
CA PHE A 31 -0.28 2.24 0.64
C PHE A 31 0.22 3.68 0.78
N THR A 32 0.67 3.98 1.98
CA THR A 32 1.13 5.30 2.38
C THR A 32 2.60 5.25 2.78
N ILE A 33 3.36 6.23 2.31
CA ILE A 33 4.75 6.47 2.71
C ILE A 33 4.78 7.74 3.56
N GLY A 34 4.94 7.62 4.88
CA GLY A 34 5.14 8.77 5.75
C GLY A 34 6.42 9.53 5.38
N THR A 35 6.37 10.85 5.32
CA THR A 35 7.50 11.67 4.85
C THR A 35 8.00 12.66 5.91
N GLY A 36 8.00 13.94 5.62
CA GLY A 36 8.40 15.04 6.49
C GLY A 36 7.79 16.35 6.01
N GLY A 37 8.37 17.47 6.38
CA GLY A 37 7.90 18.80 5.93
C GLY A 37 7.92 18.92 4.40
N PRO A 38 7.01 19.75 3.80
CA PRO A 38 6.81 19.82 2.34
C PRO A 38 8.05 20.24 1.56
N THR A 39 8.94 21.01 2.16
CA THR A 39 10.20 21.47 1.56
C THR A 39 11.38 20.55 1.82
N GLY A 40 11.17 19.50 2.64
CA GLY A 40 12.22 18.58 3.06
C GLY A 40 12.48 17.45 2.06
N VAL A 41 13.68 16.86 2.18
CA VAL A 41 14.12 15.74 1.33
C VAL A 41 13.18 14.53 1.45
N TYR A 42 12.67 14.23 2.64
CA TYR A 42 11.76 13.11 2.86
C TYR A 42 10.49 13.20 2.02
N PHE A 43 9.92 14.41 1.95
CA PHE A 43 8.71 14.66 1.15
C PHE A 43 9.01 14.46 -0.34
N GLN A 44 10.12 15.01 -0.83
CA GLN A 44 10.53 14.83 -2.23
C GLN A 44 10.80 13.36 -2.55
N THR A 45 11.47 12.63 -1.68
CA THR A 45 11.76 11.21 -1.82
C THR A 45 10.50 10.36 -1.89
N GLY A 46 9.58 10.52 -0.93
CA GLY A 46 8.34 9.76 -0.90
C GLY A 46 7.48 10.00 -2.15
N ASN A 47 7.38 11.26 -2.59
CA ASN A 47 6.66 11.60 -3.82
C ASN A 47 7.34 11.03 -5.07
N ALA A 48 8.67 11.01 -5.14
CA ALA A 48 9.39 10.42 -6.26
C ALA A 48 9.14 8.90 -6.34
N ILE A 49 9.16 8.19 -5.22
CA ILE A 49 8.84 6.76 -5.14
C ILE A 49 7.41 6.50 -5.62
N CYS A 50 6.42 7.27 -5.12
CA CYS A 50 5.03 7.12 -5.55
C CYS A 50 4.86 7.38 -7.06
N LYS A 51 5.54 8.38 -7.63
CA LYS A 51 5.53 8.65 -9.07
C LYS A 51 6.11 7.48 -9.88
N MET A 52 7.20 6.89 -9.43
CA MET A 52 7.80 5.72 -10.10
C MET A 52 6.87 4.51 -10.07
N LEU A 53 6.22 4.24 -8.95
CA LEU A 53 5.28 3.14 -8.80
C LEU A 53 4.03 3.32 -9.68
N HIS A 54 3.47 4.53 -9.72
CA HIS A 54 2.34 4.82 -10.61
C HIS A 54 2.73 4.66 -12.08
N LYS A 55 3.94 5.13 -12.47
CA LYS A 55 4.44 4.98 -13.84
C LYS A 55 4.67 3.51 -14.21
N SER A 56 5.23 2.72 -13.31
CA SER A 56 5.47 1.28 -13.55
C SER A 56 4.16 0.49 -13.65
N ALA A 57 3.15 0.84 -12.86
CA ALA A 57 1.82 0.25 -12.95
C ALA A 57 1.17 0.51 -14.31
N ILE A 58 1.24 1.74 -14.82
CA ILE A 58 0.73 2.11 -16.15
C ILE A 58 1.49 1.33 -17.25
N SER A 59 2.82 1.24 -17.16
CA SER A 59 3.64 0.52 -18.14
C SER A 59 3.34 -0.99 -18.15
N ALA A 60 3.08 -1.56 -16.98
CA ALA A 60 2.68 -2.97 -16.83
C ALA A 60 1.29 -3.25 -17.43
N GLU A 61 0.39 -2.27 -17.38
CA GLU A 61 -0.95 -2.38 -17.97
C GLU A 61 -0.89 -2.41 -19.51
N HIS A 62 0.00 -1.65 -20.12
CA HIS A 62 0.19 -1.65 -21.58
C HIS A 62 0.82 -2.94 -22.14
N GLY A 63 1.54 -3.70 -21.32
CA GLY A 63 2.19 -4.95 -21.72
C GLY A 63 1.47 -6.23 -21.35
N ARG A 64 0.36 -6.17 -20.58
CA ARG A 64 -0.37 -7.35 -20.08
C ARG A 64 -1.80 -7.41 -20.62
N LYS A 65 -2.31 -8.66 -20.78
CA LYS A 65 -3.72 -8.88 -21.07
C LYS A 65 -4.58 -8.20 -20.02
N LYS A 66 -5.52 -7.39 -20.47
CA LYS A 66 -6.50 -6.65 -19.65
C LYS A 66 -7.06 -7.58 -18.55
N GLY A 67 -6.87 -7.20 -17.28
CA GLY A 67 -7.47 -7.89 -16.12
C GLY A 67 -6.51 -8.56 -15.14
N THR A 68 -5.17 -8.52 -15.33
CA THR A 68 -4.22 -9.23 -14.46
C THR A 68 -3.24 -8.34 -13.68
N ALA A 69 -3.23 -7.04 -13.90
CA ALA A 69 -2.36 -6.12 -13.17
C ALA A 69 -3.09 -5.58 -11.94
N LYS A 70 -2.65 -5.99 -10.75
CA LYS A 70 -3.02 -5.37 -9.49
C LYS A 70 -2.47 -3.94 -9.49
N GLY A 71 -3.34 -2.92 -9.56
CA GLY A 71 -2.92 -1.52 -9.51
C GLY A 71 -2.43 -1.16 -8.11
N TYR A 72 -1.33 -0.40 -8.02
CA TYR A 72 -0.89 0.19 -6.76
C TYR A 72 -1.28 1.67 -6.71
N ARG A 73 -1.81 2.10 -5.57
CA ARG A 73 -2.10 3.50 -5.26
C ARG A 73 -1.21 3.94 -4.11
N CYS A 74 -0.23 4.77 -4.41
CA CYS A 74 0.73 5.28 -3.44
C CYS A 74 0.43 6.73 -3.08
N THR A 75 0.45 7.06 -1.79
CA THR A 75 0.38 8.41 -1.27
C THR A 75 1.60 8.72 -0.40
N ALA A 76 2.06 9.96 -0.42
CA ALA A 76 3.21 10.41 0.34
C ALA A 76 2.87 11.72 1.09
N PRO A 77 2.08 11.65 2.17
CA PRO A 77 1.69 12.83 2.93
C PRO A 77 2.88 13.49 3.64
N SER A 78 2.80 14.80 3.80
CA SER A 78 3.68 15.54 4.71
C SER A 78 3.38 15.14 6.15
N THR A 79 4.42 14.92 6.95
CA THR A 79 4.31 14.44 8.33
C THR A 79 5.31 15.12 9.28
N GLY A 80 5.26 14.76 10.54
CA GLY A 80 6.21 15.18 11.57
C GLY A 80 7.60 14.51 11.50
N GLY A 81 7.89 13.71 10.47
CA GLY A 81 9.18 13.06 10.25
C GLY A 81 9.36 11.72 10.96
N SER A 82 10.62 11.32 11.21
CA SER A 82 11.03 9.96 11.57
C SER A 82 10.21 9.29 12.67
N ASN A 83 10.11 9.91 13.84
CA ASN A 83 9.38 9.30 14.98
C ASN A 83 7.89 9.16 14.71
N TYR A 84 7.29 10.16 14.07
CA TYR A 84 5.89 10.11 13.69
C TYR A 84 5.65 8.97 12.69
N ASN A 85 6.46 8.89 11.65
CA ASN A 85 6.33 7.86 10.61
C ASN A 85 6.47 6.44 11.19
N ILE A 86 7.47 6.22 12.05
CA ILE A 86 7.65 4.92 12.72
C ILE A 86 6.45 4.58 13.61
N GLY A 87 5.89 5.58 14.32
CA GLY A 87 4.69 5.41 15.13
C GLY A 87 3.50 4.97 14.27
N GLN A 88 3.25 5.65 13.17
CA GLN A 88 2.15 5.31 12.26
C GLN A 88 2.31 3.93 11.62
N ILE A 89 3.56 3.48 11.36
CA ILE A 89 3.82 2.12 10.88
C ILE A 89 3.53 1.10 11.99
N LYS A 90 3.93 1.38 13.23
CA LYS A 90 3.65 0.52 14.37
C LYS A 90 2.15 0.34 14.61
N ASP A 91 1.39 1.42 14.44
CA ASP A 91 -0.07 1.46 14.64
C ASP A 91 -0.83 0.87 13.43
N GLY A 92 -0.13 0.52 12.33
CA GLY A 92 -0.72 -0.07 11.13
C GLY A 92 -1.33 0.93 10.15
N GLU A 93 -1.21 2.24 10.43
CA GLU A 93 -1.77 3.32 9.59
C GLU A 93 -0.95 3.54 8.31
N PHE A 94 0.38 3.42 8.40
CA PHE A 94 1.28 3.53 7.26
C PHE A 94 1.97 2.21 6.98
N GLN A 95 2.18 1.90 5.72
CA GLN A 95 2.93 0.71 5.30
C GLN A 95 4.43 0.99 5.22
N PHE A 96 4.81 2.24 4.91
CA PHE A 96 6.20 2.68 4.79
C PHE A 96 6.39 4.07 5.38
N GLY A 97 7.66 4.44 5.64
CA GLY A 97 8.00 5.77 6.08
C GLY A 97 9.48 6.07 5.87
N VAL A 98 9.79 7.31 5.56
CA VAL A 98 11.18 7.80 5.54
C VAL A 98 11.56 8.15 6.97
N ALA A 99 12.67 7.60 7.43
CA ALA A 99 13.17 7.80 8.79
C ALA A 99 14.69 7.76 8.86
N GLN A 100 15.26 8.50 9.81
CA GLN A 100 16.69 8.43 10.12
C GLN A 100 17.03 7.11 10.80
N SER A 101 18.23 6.62 10.57
CA SER A 101 18.70 5.33 11.08
C SER A 101 18.78 5.28 12.62
N ASP A 102 19.11 6.39 13.27
CA ASP A 102 19.14 6.51 14.72
C ASP A 102 17.74 6.28 15.34
N TRP A 103 16.70 6.87 14.77
CA TRP A 103 15.32 6.64 15.23
C TRP A 103 14.82 5.23 14.95
N GLN A 104 15.28 4.60 13.85
CA GLN A 104 15.01 3.18 13.60
C GLN A 104 15.68 2.32 14.67
N PHE A 105 16.95 2.61 15.02
CA PHE A 105 17.67 1.93 16.09
C PHE A 105 16.95 2.07 17.43
N HIS A 106 16.57 3.30 17.82
CA HIS A 106 15.85 3.53 19.07
C HIS A 106 14.48 2.83 19.11
N ALA A 107 13.74 2.82 18.03
CA ALA A 107 12.45 2.15 17.95
C ALA A 107 12.58 0.63 18.11
N VAL A 108 13.57 0.03 17.45
CA VAL A 108 13.79 -1.43 17.52
C VAL A 108 14.27 -1.86 18.90
N ASN A 109 15.11 -1.05 19.55
CA ASN A 109 15.68 -1.39 20.86
C ASN A 109 14.85 -0.88 22.05
N GLY A 110 13.82 -0.09 21.82
CA GLY A 110 13.00 0.47 22.89
C GLY A 110 13.78 1.48 23.75
N SER A 111 14.58 2.32 23.13
CA SER A 111 15.40 3.32 23.83
C SER A 111 15.01 4.76 23.46
N SER A 112 15.47 5.77 24.21
CA SER A 112 15.15 7.18 24.00
C SER A 112 13.61 7.40 24.02
N LYS A 113 13.05 8.06 23.02
CA LYS A 113 11.58 8.29 22.92
C LYS A 113 10.75 7.01 22.77
N TRP A 114 11.39 5.87 22.53
CA TRP A 114 10.77 4.56 22.36
C TRP A 114 10.85 3.68 23.60
N GLU A 115 11.30 4.20 24.73
CA GLU A 115 11.31 3.49 26.00
C GLU A 115 9.88 3.05 26.37
N GLY A 116 9.72 1.78 26.68
CA GLY A 116 8.41 1.15 26.91
C GLY A 116 7.52 1.00 25.68
N LYS A 117 8.00 1.37 24.49
CA LYS A 117 7.23 1.34 23.22
C LYS A 117 7.96 0.58 22.11
N GLN A 118 8.85 -0.34 22.47
CA GLN A 118 9.66 -1.10 21.51
C GLN A 118 8.87 -1.59 20.30
N PHE A 119 9.49 -1.49 19.11
CA PHE A 119 8.96 -1.97 17.85
C PHE A 119 9.96 -2.85 17.12
N SER A 120 10.18 -4.05 17.61
CA SER A 120 11.16 -5.02 17.09
C SER A 120 10.86 -5.53 15.68
N ASN A 121 9.62 -5.40 15.23
CA ASN A 121 9.20 -5.83 13.88
C ASN A 121 9.44 -4.77 12.79
N LEU A 122 9.98 -3.60 13.13
CA LEU A 122 10.38 -2.61 12.14
C LEU A 122 11.48 -3.16 11.23
N ARG A 123 11.38 -2.88 9.93
CA ARG A 123 12.36 -3.32 8.93
C ARG A 123 12.78 -2.15 8.05
N ALA A 124 14.09 -2.08 7.77
CA ALA A 124 14.63 -1.19 6.76
C ALA A 124 14.45 -1.82 5.37
N VAL A 125 14.01 -1.02 4.39
CA VAL A 125 13.86 -1.46 3.00
C VAL A 125 15.13 -1.12 2.21
N PHE A 126 15.54 0.15 2.23
CA PHE A 126 16.79 0.61 1.62
C PHE A 126 17.21 1.97 2.20
N SER A 127 18.47 2.34 1.99
CA SER A 127 19.00 3.66 2.34
C SER A 127 18.81 4.61 1.16
N VAL A 128 18.33 5.82 1.44
CA VAL A 128 18.10 6.86 0.41
C VAL A 128 19.32 7.72 0.22
N HIS A 129 19.87 8.25 1.31
CA HIS A 129 21.07 9.08 1.32
C HIS A 129 21.71 9.14 2.73
N ASN A 130 22.97 9.50 2.78
CA ASN A 130 23.63 9.77 4.06
C ASN A 130 23.19 11.13 4.60
N LEU A 131 22.87 11.19 5.88
CA LEU A 131 22.68 12.45 6.60
C LEU A 131 24.03 12.92 7.13
N SER A 132 24.43 14.11 6.76
CA SER A 132 25.62 14.73 7.35
C SER A 132 25.32 15.19 8.77
N LEU A 133 26.15 14.78 9.73
CA LEU A 133 26.06 15.23 11.12
C LEU A 133 26.49 16.70 11.32
N ILE A 134 27.00 17.35 10.26
CA ILE A 134 27.51 18.74 10.32
C ILE A 134 26.38 19.77 10.49
N HIS A 135 25.14 19.37 10.28
CA HIS A 135 23.96 20.25 10.33
C HIS A 135 23.02 19.95 11.51
N ILE A 136 23.51 19.25 12.51
CA ILE A 136 22.78 19.00 13.77
C ILE A 136 23.27 19.95 14.84
#